data_04bfddabda96e1ad8110cfdc8315ef93
#
_entry.id   04bfddabda96e1ad8110cfdc8315ef93
#
_cell.length_a   1.000
_cell.length_b   1.000
_cell.length_c   1.000
_cell.angle_alpha   90.00
_cell.angle_beta   90.00
_cell.angle_gamma   90.00
#
_symmetry.space_group_name_H-M   'P 1'
#
loop_
_entity.id
_entity.type
_entity.pdbx_description
1 polymer ?
#
loop_
_entity_poly.entity_id
_entity_poly.type
_entity_poly.pdbx_seq_one_letter_code
_entity_poly.pdbx_strand_id
1 'polypeptide(L)'
;FGMVTNVCFVPEENLGITILTNNDNQSFFEALRYQILDAYLQVPYTDRSAFLYSFFKDGMKDEASTLDAMKKRVDQKQTPELKLDDYTGEYVNTVYGKINIRKSNQMLICHFEHHPNLIGYMEYMDHNEFRITYSNIGYGIFPVKFSIKDGKAVTVEIKANDFVESDSYLFVKDPNGIVIR
;
A
#
# COMPACT_ATOMS: atom_id res chain seq x y z
N PHE A 1 -3.73 -1.41 -12.09
CA PHE A 1 -2.64 -1.31 -12.99
C PHE A 1 -2.51 -2.61 -13.78
N GLY A 2 -1.45 -3.40 -13.80
CA GLY A 2 -1.44 -4.71 -14.48
C GLY A 2 -0.68 -4.73 -15.80
N MET A 3 0.00 -3.62 -16.15
CA MET A 3 0.86 -3.56 -17.35
C MET A 3 2.10 -2.73 -17.07
N VAL A 4 3.25 -3.22 -17.56
CA VAL A 4 4.50 -2.46 -17.60
C VAL A 4 5.03 -2.44 -19.03
N THR A 5 5.47 -1.26 -19.46
CA THR A 5 6.12 -1.05 -20.74
C THR A 5 7.54 -0.53 -20.52
N ASN A 6 8.46 -1.00 -21.33
CA ASN A 6 9.82 -0.51 -21.36
C ASN A 6 10.24 -0.20 -22.80
N VAL A 7 10.88 0.95 -23.00
CA VAL A 7 11.45 1.34 -24.30
C VAL A 7 12.91 1.70 -24.08
N CYS A 8 13.78 1.16 -24.93
CA CYS A 8 15.21 1.42 -24.89
C CYS A 8 15.70 1.69 -26.32
N PHE A 9 16.57 2.67 -26.47
CA PHE A 9 17.25 3.02 -27.71
C PHE A 9 18.76 3.00 -27.53
N VAL A 10 19.47 2.41 -28.50
CA VAL A 10 20.92 2.45 -28.62
C VAL A 10 21.21 2.98 -30.02
N PRO A 11 21.28 4.32 -30.20
CA PRO A 11 21.42 4.95 -31.51
C PRO A 11 22.68 4.52 -32.26
N GLU A 12 23.78 4.28 -31.55
CA GLU A 12 25.06 3.86 -32.10
C GLU A 12 24.98 2.50 -32.79
N GLU A 13 24.05 1.65 -32.34
CA GLU A 13 23.80 0.31 -32.89
C GLU A 13 22.56 0.25 -33.80
N ASN A 14 21.91 1.40 -34.05
CA ASN A 14 20.60 1.45 -34.75
C ASN A 14 19.57 0.48 -34.14
N LEU A 15 19.61 0.30 -32.83
CA LEU A 15 18.77 -0.64 -32.10
C LEU A 15 17.68 0.08 -31.29
N GLY A 16 16.43 -0.34 -31.47
CA GLY A 16 15.30 0.04 -30.62
C GLY A 16 14.65 -1.22 -30.04
N ILE A 17 14.41 -1.22 -28.74
CA ILE A 17 13.77 -2.33 -28.02
C ILE A 17 12.50 -1.81 -27.37
N THR A 18 11.37 -2.47 -27.63
CA THR A 18 10.11 -2.20 -26.93
C THR A 18 9.61 -3.50 -26.30
N ILE A 19 9.37 -3.47 -24.99
CA ILE A 19 8.86 -4.62 -24.23
C ILE A 19 7.53 -4.21 -23.62
N LEU A 20 6.50 -4.99 -23.88
CA LEU A 20 5.14 -4.82 -23.37
C LEU A 20 4.79 -6.04 -22.53
N THR A 21 4.38 -5.84 -21.29
CA THR A 21 3.96 -6.92 -20.39
C THR A 21 2.56 -6.64 -19.85
N ASN A 22 1.81 -7.68 -19.55
CA ASN A 22 0.48 -7.61 -18.94
C ASN A 22 0.51 -7.94 -17.42
N ASN A 23 1.65 -7.72 -16.80
CA ASN A 23 1.85 -7.87 -15.37
C ASN A 23 2.72 -6.72 -14.87
N ASP A 24 2.39 -6.09 -13.75
CA ASP A 24 3.10 -4.93 -13.19
C ASP A 24 4.08 -5.30 -12.05
N ASN A 25 3.77 -6.27 -11.23
CA ASN A 25 4.65 -6.65 -10.12
C ASN A 25 5.70 -7.70 -10.56
N GLN A 26 6.67 -7.26 -11.38
CA GLN A 26 7.71 -8.15 -11.92
C GLN A 26 8.89 -7.36 -12.51
N SER A 27 10.07 -7.97 -12.57
CA SER A 27 11.30 -7.42 -13.18
C SER A 27 11.69 -8.12 -14.50
N PHE A 28 10.79 -8.91 -15.08
CA PHE A 28 11.06 -9.65 -16.30
C PHE A 28 11.39 -8.74 -17.49
N PHE A 29 10.70 -7.60 -17.61
CA PHE A 29 10.95 -6.62 -18.66
C PHE A 29 12.38 -6.06 -18.62
N GLU A 30 12.95 -5.87 -17.42
CA GLU A 30 14.34 -5.46 -17.24
C GLU A 30 15.31 -6.57 -17.62
N ALA A 31 15.08 -7.77 -17.12
CA ALA A 31 15.89 -8.93 -17.44
C ALA A 31 15.97 -9.15 -18.96
N LEU A 32 14.83 -9.08 -19.62
CA LEU A 32 14.72 -9.26 -21.07
C LEU A 32 15.43 -8.13 -21.83
N ARG A 33 15.27 -6.87 -21.42
CA ARG A 33 15.99 -5.74 -22.01
C ARG A 33 17.50 -5.94 -21.97
N TYR A 34 18.03 -6.24 -20.80
CA TYR A 34 19.48 -6.44 -20.63
C TYR A 34 19.97 -7.68 -21.40
N GLN A 35 19.18 -8.75 -21.44
CA GLN A 35 19.56 -9.95 -22.19
C GLN A 35 19.66 -9.69 -23.70
N ILE A 36 18.74 -8.88 -24.24
CA ILE A 36 18.77 -8.46 -25.66
C ILE A 36 19.98 -7.55 -25.92
N LEU A 37 20.22 -6.56 -25.05
CA LEU A 37 21.37 -5.66 -25.16
C LEU A 37 22.69 -6.43 -25.11
N ASP A 38 22.86 -7.34 -24.15
CA ASP A 38 24.07 -8.16 -24.01
C ASP A 38 24.32 -8.98 -25.30
N ALA A 39 23.27 -9.55 -25.89
CA ALA A 39 23.37 -10.31 -27.14
C ALA A 39 23.78 -9.44 -28.34
N TYR A 40 23.18 -8.24 -28.49
CA TYR A 40 23.52 -7.32 -29.57
C TYR A 40 24.93 -6.74 -29.44
N LEU A 41 25.34 -6.39 -28.22
CA LEU A 41 26.66 -5.81 -27.94
C LEU A 41 27.75 -6.88 -27.76
N GLN A 42 27.44 -8.14 -28.03
CA GLN A 42 28.34 -9.29 -27.89
C GLN A 42 29.01 -9.40 -26.51
N VAL A 43 28.28 -9.00 -25.46
CA VAL A 43 28.71 -9.16 -24.07
C VAL A 43 28.61 -10.65 -23.70
N PRO A 44 29.58 -11.21 -22.95
CA PRO A 44 29.49 -12.59 -22.47
C PRO A 44 28.17 -12.86 -21.74
N TYR A 45 27.58 -14.03 -21.99
CA TYR A 45 26.30 -14.40 -21.40
C TYR A 45 26.32 -14.31 -19.88
N THR A 46 25.34 -13.60 -19.33
CA THR A 46 25.03 -13.56 -17.90
C THR A 46 23.55 -13.83 -17.74
N ASP A 47 23.17 -14.71 -16.81
CA ASP A 47 21.75 -14.95 -16.53
C ASP A 47 21.13 -13.76 -15.78
N ARG A 48 20.68 -12.76 -16.56
CA ARG A 48 20.04 -11.55 -16.02
C ARG A 48 18.74 -11.86 -15.30
N SER A 49 18.05 -12.90 -15.74
CA SER A 49 16.78 -13.33 -15.13
C SER A 49 17.00 -13.89 -13.72
N ALA A 50 17.96 -14.80 -13.56
CA ALA A 50 18.30 -15.34 -12.25
C ALA A 50 18.79 -14.26 -11.27
N PHE A 51 19.62 -13.32 -11.77
CA PHE A 51 20.12 -12.20 -10.98
C PHE A 51 18.99 -11.30 -10.46
N LEU A 52 18.11 -10.81 -11.34
CA LEU A 52 17.02 -9.92 -10.95
C LEU A 52 15.94 -10.66 -10.12
N TYR A 53 15.69 -11.94 -10.44
CA TYR A 53 14.73 -12.75 -9.68
C TYR A 53 15.12 -12.93 -8.22
N SER A 54 16.42 -12.98 -7.91
CA SER A 54 16.87 -13.12 -6.51
C SER A 54 16.38 -11.95 -5.65
N PHE A 55 16.50 -10.72 -6.14
CA PHE A 55 16.02 -9.51 -5.44
C PHE A 55 14.49 -9.47 -5.36
N PHE A 56 13.83 -9.77 -6.47
CA PHE A 56 12.37 -9.78 -6.53
C PHE A 56 11.75 -10.81 -5.56
N LYS A 57 12.33 -12.01 -5.50
CA LYS A 57 11.88 -13.08 -4.62
C LYS A 57 11.97 -12.71 -3.14
N ASP A 58 13.04 -12.03 -2.74
CA ASP A 58 13.22 -11.62 -1.34
C ASP A 58 12.18 -10.54 -0.97
N GLY A 59 11.96 -9.54 -1.82
CA GLY A 59 10.91 -8.54 -1.62
C GLY A 59 9.50 -9.14 -1.50
N MET A 60 9.14 -10.08 -2.36
CA MET A 60 7.85 -10.79 -2.27
C MET A 60 7.69 -11.57 -0.96
N LYS A 61 8.76 -12.19 -0.49
CA LYS A 61 8.74 -12.94 0.77
C LYS A 61 8.55 -12.03 1.97
N ASP A 62 9.19 -10.87 1.98
CA ASP A 62 9.07 -9.88 3.05
C ASP A 62 7.67 -9.29 3.10
N GLU A 63 7.08 -8.96 1.94
CA GLU A 63 5.69 -8.50 1.83
C GLU A 63 4.72 -9.56 2.37
N ALA A 64 4.83 -10.81 1.91
CA ALA A 64 3.96 -11.89 2.37
C ALA A 64 4.10 -12.13 3.88
N SER A 65 5.32 -12.06 4.42
CA SER A 65 5.58 -12.17 5.86
C SER A 65 4.92 -11.05 6.65
N THR A 66 4.97 -9.81 6.15
CA THR A 66 4.36 -8.64 6.76
C THR A 66 2.83 -8.77 6.80
N LEU A 67 2.22 -9.16 5.68
CA LEU A 67 0.77 -9.40 5.60
C LEU A 67 0.31 -10.51 6.54
N ASP A 68 1.06 -11.62 6.61
CA ASP A 68 0.76 -12.74 7.51
C ASP A 68 0.90 -12.32 8.99
N ALA A 69 1.92 -11.52 9.33
CA ALA A 69 2.08 -10.97 10.67
C ALA A 69 0.90 -10.08 11.08
N MET A 70 0.45 -9.18 10.23
CA MET A 70 -0.74 -8.35 10.49
C MET A 70 -2.00 -9.21 10.65
N LYS A 71 -2.16 -10.23 9.78
CA LYS A 71 -3.29 -11.14 9.89
C LYS A 71 -3.30 -11.89 11.22
N LYS A 72 -2.17 -12.42 11.67
CA LYS A 72 -2.05 -13.11 12.97
C LYS A 72 -2.43 -12.20 14.13
N ARG A 73 -2.05 -10.90 14.08
CA ARG A 73 -2.43 -9.92 15.11
C ARG A 73 -3.96 -9.71 15.15
N VAL A 74 -4.62 -9.61 14.00
CA VAL A 74 -6.09 -9.51 13.91
C VAL A 74 -6.76 -10.78 14.45
N ASP A 75 -6.25 -11.96 14.09
CA ASP A 75 -6.81 -13.26 14.49
C ASP A 75 -6.73 -13.51 16.01
N GLN A 76 -5.85 -12.79 16.74
CA GLN A 76 -5.77 -12.81 18.21
C GLN A 76 -6.99 -12.18 18.88
N LYS A 77 -7.80 -11.40 18.17
CA LYS A 77 -9.04 -10.75 18.65
C LYS A 77 -8.86 -10.00 19.97
N GLN A 78 -7.78 -9.25 20.07
CA GLN A 78 -7.52 -8.44 21.24
C GLN A 78 -8.60 -7.37 21.41
N THR A 79 -8.88 -7.00 22.66
CA THR A 79 -9.84 -5.93 22.97
C THR A 79 -9.15 -4.58 22.75
N PRO A 80 -9.73 -3.66 21.97
CA PRO A 80 -9.21 -2.31 21.81
C PRO A 80 -9.13 -1.58 23.17
N GLU A 81 -8.14 -0.71 23.30
CA GLU A 81 -7.95 0.14 24.49
C GLU A 81 -9.14 1.07 24.73
N LEU A 82 -9.72 1.59 23.64
CA LEU A 82 -10.94 2.38 23.65
C LEU A 82 -12.10 1.59 23.03
N LYS A 83 -13.33 2.01 23.28
CA LYS A 83 -14.47 1.52 22.50
C LYS A 83 -14.31 1.93 21.03
N LEU A 84 -14.74 1.09 20.09
CA LEU A 84 -14.63 1.41 18.66
C LEU A 84 -15.28 2.77 18.31
N ASP A 85 -16.33 3.15 19.02
CA ASP A 85 -16.99 4.45 18.84
C ASP A 85 -16.07 5.65 19.15
N ASP A 86 -15.07 5.49 20.02
CA ASP A 86 -14.14 6.57 20.40
C ASP A 86 -13.08 6.85 19.32
N TYR A 87 -12.86 5.91 18.40
CA TYR A 87 -12.02 6.09 17.21
C TYR A 87 -12.76 6.75 16.05
N THR A 88 -14.10 6.79 16.09
CA THR A 88 -14.91 7.34 14.99
C THR A 88 -14.84 8.86 14.91
N GLY A 89 -15.14 9.40 13.76
CA GLY A 89 -15.20 10.85 13.52
C GLY A 89 -14.61 11.27 12.20
N GLU A 90 -14.57 12.57 12.00
CA GLU A 90 -13.90 13.22 10.88
C GLU A 90 -12.45 13.53 11.27
N TYR A 91 -11.52 13.22 10.38
CA TYR A 91 -10.10 13.53 10.52
C TYR A 91 -9.63 14.26 9.26
N VAL A 92 -8.75 15.22 9.43
CA VAL A 92 -8.32 16.14 8.38
C VAL A 92 -6.81 16.08 8.17
N ASN A 93 -6.40 16.03 6.92
CA ASN A 93 -5.02 16.24 6.48
C ASN A 93 -5.00 17.43 5.51
N THR A 94 -3.99 18.29 5.59
CA THR A 94 -3.91 19.51 4.78
C THR A 94 -3.72 19.26 3.28
N VAL A 95 -3.22 18.09 2.90
CA VAL A 95 -2.99 17.70 1.50
C VAL A 95 -4.13 16.83 0.98
N TYR A 96 -4.57 15.84 1.77
CA TYR A 96 -5.54 14.81 1.35
C TYR A 96 -7.00 15.12 1.70
N GLY A 97 -7.26 16.28 2.29
CA GLY A 97 -8.60 16.65 2.71
C GLY A 97 -9.08 15.80 3.90
N LYS A 98 -10.32 15.37 3.84
CA LYS A 98 -11.00 14.73 4.96
C LYS A 98 -11.17 13.24 4.77
N ILE A 99 -11.10 12.52 5.89
CA ILE A 99 -11.57 11.15 5.99
C ILE A 99 -12.64 11.07 7.07
N ASN A 100 -13.61 10.19 6.85
CA ASN A 100 -14.66 9.91 7.83
C ASN A 100 -14.56 8.46 8.27
N ILE A 101 -14.29 8.24 9.55
CA ILE A 101 -14.18 6.91 10.16
C ILE A 101 -15.47 6.61 10.91
N ARG A 102 -16.11 5.48 10.57
CA ARG A 102 -17.36 5.00 11.17
C ARG A 102 -17.18 3.59 11.69
N LYS A 103 -17.96 3.25 12.69
CA LYS A 103 -18.07 1.88 13.16
C LYS A 103 -19.07 1.10 12.30
N SER A 104 -18.69 -0.13 11.94
CA SER A 104 -19.57 -1.09 11.30
C SER A 104 -19.34 -2.47 11.93
N ASN A 105 -20.30 -2.94 12.68
CA ASN A 105 -20.18 -4.17 13.48
C ASN A 105 -18.95 -4.13 14.42
N GLN A 106 -17.98 -5.03 14.21
CA GLN A 106 -16.76 -5.16 15.02
C GLN A 106 -15.52 -4.55 14.33
N MET A 107 -15.70 -3.70 13.32
CA MET A 107 -14.63 -3.04 12.61
C MET A 107 -14.91 -1.55 12.43
N LEU A 108 -13.92 -0.82 11.97
CA LEU A 108 -14.07 0.56 11.51
C LEU A 108 -14.07 0.60 9.99
N ILE A 109 -14.79 1.55 9.42
CA ILE A 109 -14.82 1.82 7.99
C ILE A 109 -14.35 3.25 7.76
N CYS A 110 -13.39 3.42 6.86
CA CYS A 110 -12.84 4.72 6.45
C CYS A 110 -13.35 5.09 5.07
N HIS A 111 -13.93 6.29 4.96
CA HIS A 111 -14.34 6.91 3.71
C HIS A 111 -13.45 8.12 3.43
N PHE A 112 -13.13 8.34 2.15
CA PHE A 112 -12.22 9.40 1.70
C PHE A 112 -13.01 10.46 0.92
N GLU A 113 -12.84 11.74 1.27
CA GLU A 113 -13.56 12.86 0.66
C GLU A 113 -13.38 12.89 -0.87
N HIS A 114 -12.15 12.74 -1.33
CA HIS A 114 -11.81 12.83 -2.76
C HIS A 114 -11.86 11.49 -3.50
N HIS A 115 -12.17 10.39 -2.80
CA HIS A 115 -12.30 9.05 -3.39
C HIS A 115 -13.58 8.36 -2.90
N PRO A 116 -14.77 8.82 -3.35
CA PRO A 116 -16.05 8.37 -2.80
C PRO A 116 -16.33 6.88 -2.98
N ASN A 117 -15.69 6.24 -3.94
CA ASN A 117 -15.82 4.79 -4.21
C ASN A 117 -14.76 3.95 -3.50
N LEU A 118 -13.80 4.58 -2.81
CA LEU A 118 -12.77 3.87 -2.05
C LEU A 118 -13.21 3.72 -0.59
N ILE A 119 -13.23 2.49 -0.12
CA ILE A 119 -13.55 2.16 1.26
C ILE A 119 -12.35 1.46 1.88
N GLY A 120 -11.94 1.89 3.07
CA GLY A 120 -10.96 1.21 3.90
C GLY A 120 -11.64 0.43 5.02
N TYR A 121 -11.51 -0.89 5.03
CA TYR A 121 -11.98 -1.76 6.11
C TYR A 121 -10.87 -1.94 7.14
N MET A 122 -11.11 -1.53 8.38
CA MET A 122 -10.10 -1.47 9.44
C MET A 122 -10.45 -2.49 10.53
N GLU A 123 -9.62 -3.51 10.67
CA GLU A 123 -9.74 -4.54 11.69
C GLU A 123 -8.69 -4.29 12.79
N TYR A 124 -9.11 -4.35 14.05
CA TYR A 124 -8.21 -4.10 15.18
C TYR A 124 -7.12 -5.19 15.27
N MET A 125 -5.90 -4.77 15.50
CA MET A 125 -4.77 -5.64 15.81
C MET A 125 -4.45 -5.58 17.30
N ASP A 126 -3.73 -4.57 17.73
CA ASP A 126 -3.32 -4.30 19.13
C ASP A 126 -2.75 -2.88 19.23
N HIS A 127 -2.45 -2.38 20.44
CA HIS A 127 -1.76 -1.11 20.71
C HIS A 127 -2.27 0.09 19.89
N ASN A 128 -3.61 0.19 19.71
CA ASN A 128 -4.28 1.21 18.89
C ASN A 128 -3.90 1.15 17.40
N GLU A 129 -3.41 0.01 16.94
CA GLU A 129 -3.17 -0.28 15.53
C GLU A 129 -4.28 -1.14 14.94
N PHE A 130 -4.62 -0.83 13.69
CA PHE A 130 -5.59 -1.55 12.89
C PHE A 130 -4.93 -1.98 11.57
N ARG A 131 -5.42 -3.06 10.98
CA ARG A 131 -5.11 -3.42 9.60
C ARG A 131 -6.17 -2.82 8.70
N ILE A 132 -5.79 -1.93 7.79
CA ILE A 132 -6.70 -1.45 6.73
C ILE A 132 -6.57 -2.33 5.49
N THR A 133 -7.71 -2.75 4.96
CA THR A 133 -7.82 -3.41 3.65
C THR A 133 -8.71 -2.55 2.77
N TYR A 134 -8.21 -2.13 1.63
CA TYR A 134 -8.98 -1.27 0.72
C TYR A 134 -9.92 -2.08 -0.16
N SER A 135 -11.10 -1.51 -0.48
CA SER A 135 -12.09 -2.09 -1.39
C SER A 135 -11.57 -2.29 -2.81
N ASN A 136 -10.57 -1.50 -3.20
CA ASN A 136 -9.82 -1.69 -4.43
C ASN A 136 -8.44 -2.26 -4.08
N ILE A 137 -8.16 -3.47 -4.54
CA ILE A 137 -6.93 -4.21 -4.26
C ILE A 137 -5.65 -3.46 -4.66
N GLY A 138 -5.72 -2.58 -5.65
CA GLY A 138 -4.57 -1.75 -6.07
C GLY A 138 -4.10 -0.73 -5.03
N TYR A 139 -4.88 -0.51 -3.96
CA TYR A 139 -4.46 0.35 -2.85
C TYR A 139 -3.79 -0.41 -1.70
N GLY A 140 -3.79 -1.74 -1.75
CA GLY A 140 -3.04 -2.60 -0.83
C GLY A 140 -3.67 -2.82 0.54
N ILE A 141 -2.84 -3.32 1.47
CA ILE A 141 -3.17 -3.61 2.88
C ILE A 141 -2.06 -3.04 3.75
N PHE A 142 -2.41 -2.20 4.72
CA PHE A 142 -1.42 -1.49 5.55
C PHE A 142 -1.79 -1.47 7.03
N PRO A 143 -0.82 -1.23 7.92
CA PRO A 143 -1.11 -0.83 9.29
C PRO A 143 -1.65 0.60 9.31
N VAL A 144 -2.58 0.84 10.21
CA VAL A 144 -3.12 2.16 10.57
C VAL A 144 -2.91 2.35 12.05
N LYS A 145 -2.38 3.49 12.46
CA LYS A 145 -2.07 3.78 13.86
C LYS A 145 -2.83 4.98 14.36
N PHE A 146 -3.55 4.80 15.46
CA PHE A 146 -4.17 5.90 16.18
C PHE A 146 -3.30 6.37 17.34
N SER A 147 -3.23 7.69 17.54
CA SER A 147 -2.69 8.27 18.76
C SER A 147 -3.84 8.63 19.69
N ILE A 148 -3.67 8.26 20.96
CA ILE A 148 -4.66 8.48 22.01
C ILE A 148 -4.15 9.57 22.96
N LYS A 149 -5.02 10.51 23.30
CA LYS A 149 -4.76 11.53 24.31
C LYS A 149 -6.02 11.72 25.17
N ASP A 150 -5.85 11.70 26.49
CA ASP A 150 -6.94 11.88 27.46
C ASP A 150 -8.14 10.93 27.20
N GLY A 151 -7.85 9.66 26.85
CA GLY A 151 -8.85 8.64 26.57
C GLY A 151 -9.62 8.81 25.26
N LYS A 152 -9.09 9.60 24.32
CA LYS A 152 -9.73 9.85 23.01
C LYS A 152 -8.71 9.72 21.87
N ALA A 153 -9.14 9.17 20.75
CA ALA A 153 -8.35 9.19 19.54
C ALA A 153 -8.25 10.63 19.01
N VAL A 154 -7.01 11.11 18.79
CA VAL A 154 -6.74 12.49 18.34
C VAL A 154 -6.13 12.55 16.95
N THR A 155 -5.38 11.54 16.56
CA THR A 155 -4.81 11.44 15.20
C THR A 155 -4.90 10.02 14.69
N VAL A 156 -4.80 9.87 13.37
CA VAL A 156 -4.64 8.60 12.70
C VAL A 156 -3.62 8.71 11.56
N GLU A 157 -2.73 7.74 11.48
CA GLU A 157 -1.77 7.60 10.40
C GLU A 157 -2.28 6.54 9.42
N ILE A 158 -2.46 6.93 8.16
CA ILE A 158 -2.97 6.07 7.10
C ILE A 158 -2.04 6.12 5.90
N LYS A 159 -1.78 4.96 5.32
CA LYS A 159 -1.06 4.78 4.06
C LYS A 159 -1.99 4.19 3.01
N ALA A 160 -1.87 4.68 1.78
CA ALA A 160 -2.58 4.14 0.64
C ALA A 160 -1.62 4.06 -0.55
N ASN A 161 -1.38 2.85 -1.05
CA ASN A 161 -0.60 2.60 -2.26
C ASN A 161 0.92 2.84 -2.13
N ASP A 162 1.68 1.74 -2.03
CA ASP A 162 3.16 1.77 -2.01
C ASP A 162 3.81 2.20 -3.33
N PHE A 163 3.06 2.21 -4.42
CA PHE A 163 3.61 2.50 -5.75
C PHE A 163 3.91 3.99 -5.96
N VAL A 164 3.16 4.87 -5.32
CA VAL A 164 3.29 6.32 -5.48
C VAL A 164 3.89 6.97 -4.24
N GLU A 165 3.67 6.40 -3.08
CA GLU A 165 3.98 7.03 -1.79
C GLU A 165 4.63 6.05 -0.82
N SER A 166 5.81 6.41 -0.34
CA SER A 166 6.53 5.60 0.66
C SER A 166 6.05 5.86 2.08
N ASP A 167 5.46 7.03 2.38
CA ASP A 167 5.14 7.46 3.73
C ASP A 167 3.65 7.38 4.06
N SER A 168 3.34 7.27 5.35
CA SER A 168 1.98 7.40 5.87
C SER A 168 1.60 8.87 6.05
N TYR A 169 0.31 9.17 5.92
CA TYR A 169 -0.25 10.51 6.14
C TYR A 169 -0.91 10.61 7.49
N LEU A 170 -0.55 11.67 8.23
CA LEU A 170 -1.15 11.99 9.51
C LEU A 170 -2.43 12.81 9.29
N PHE A 171 -3.54 12.28 9.78
CA PHE A 171 -4.82 12.99 9.86
C PHE A 171 -5.10 13.35 11.31
N VAL A 172 -5.52 14.58 11.54
CA VAL A 172 -5.87 15.09 12.88
C VAL A 172 -7.39 15.11 13.03
N LYS A 173 -7.90 14.60 14.16
CA LYS A 173 -9.35 14.58 14.43
C LYS A 173 -9.91 15.99 14.46
N ASP A 174 -10.95 16.25 13.67
CA ASP A 174 -11.68 17.51 13.75
C ASP A 174 -12.63 17.48 14.95
N PRO A 175 -12.42 18.34 15.97
CA PRO A 175 -13.28 18.38 17.15
C PRO A 175 -14.72 18.85 16.83
N ASN A 176 -14.92 19.53 15.71
CA ASN A 176 -16.21 20.04 15.24
C ASN A 176 -16.83 19.17 14.13
N GLY A 177 -16.14 18.12 13.72
CA GLY A 177 -16.59 17.22 12.64
C GLY A 177 -17.89 16.53 13.02
N ILE A 178 -18.93 16.71 12.20
CA ILE A 178 -20.22 16.07 12.40
C ILE A 178 -20.11 14.60 11.99
N VAL A 179 -20.24 13.69 12.96
CA VAL A 179 -20.45 12.27 12.65
C VAL A 179 -21.84 12.15 11.98
N ILE A 180 -21.89 12.12 10.67
CA ILE A 180 -23.12 11.79 9.95
C ILE A 180 -23.40 10.33 10.25
N ARG A 181 -24.44 10.10 11.03
CA ARG A 181 -24.95 8.74 11.42
C ARG A 181 -25.59 8.03 10.24
#